data_8dc98858bed99bac5e7d946989b52cd2
#
_entry.id   8dc98858bed99bac5e7d946989b52cd2
#
_cell.length_a   1.000
_cell.length_b   1.000
_cell.length_c   1.000
_cell.angle_alpha   90.00
_cell.angle_beta   90.00
_cell.angle_gamma   90.00
#
_symmetry.space_group_name_H-M   'P 1'
#
loop_
_entity.id
_entity.type
_entity.pdbx_description
1 polymer ?
#
loop_
_entity_poly.entity_id
_entity_poly.type
_entity_poly.pdbx_seq_one_letter_code
_entity_poly.pdbx_strand_id
1 'polypeptide(L)'
;KEWGEGVSFSYDVKEELSRQPSKECCQKAELAALVRMAGTIRIVGGENKVLLQVQTVHAPTARRVYKLMRKTFQAPVQVAIKRNNFLKDKRLYLISIDMQCCREFLEEFGIIPRAEGAELERAVINSDLVKNSCCKKAFLRGAFLGGGSVSDPKGPYHMEFVTQDEDMVNL
;
A
#
# COMPACT_ATOMS: atom_id res chain seq x y z
N LYS A 1 -20.50 15.51 -15.44
CA LYS A 1 -20.89 14.30 -14.68
C LYS A 1 -21.31 14.78 -13.31
N GLU A 2 -22.60 14.66 -12.99
CA GLU A 2 -23.11 14.88 -11.65
C GLU A 2 -22.47 13.86 -10.71
N TRP A 3 -21.84 14.34 -9.66
CA TRP A 3 -21.23 13.52 -8.62
C TRP A 3 -22.36 12.96 -7.75
N GLY A 4 -22.51 11.65 -7.75
CA GLY A 4 -23.51 10.98 -6.92
C GLY A 4 -23.29 11.31 -5.44
N GLU A 5 -24.37 11.65 -4.74
CA GLU A 5 -24.38 11.92 -3.31
C GLU A 5 -23.73 10.76 -2.55
N GLY A 6 -22.62 11.01 -1.85
CA GLY A 6 -21.99 10.10 -0.91
C GLY A 6 -20.56 9.62 -1.21
N VAL A 7 -19.98 9.92 -2.38
CA VAL A 7 -18.59 9.54 -2.71
C VAL A 7 -17.69 10.78 -2.68
N SER A 8 -16.59 10.72 -1.93
CA SER A 8 -15.66 11.86 -1.83
C SER A 8 -14.80 11.98 -3.10
N PHE A 9 -14.41 13.20 -3.49
CA PHE A 9 -13.49 13.45 -4.59
C PHE A 9 -12.22 12.59 -4.47
N SER A 10 -11.67 12.46 -3.26
CA SER A 10 -10.53 11.60 -2.97
C SER A 10 -10.78 10.12 -3.31
N TYR A 11 -12.00 9.64 -3.13
CA TYR A 11 -12.37 8.26 -3.49
C TYR A 11 -12.29 8.05 -5.00
N ASP A 12 -12.84 8.99 -5.79
CA ASP A 12 -12.84 8.90 -7.27
C ASP A 12 -11.43 8.99 -7.82
N VAL A 13 -10.59 9.89 -7.28
CA VAL A 13 -9.17 9.99 -7.64
C VAL A 13 -8.45 8.65 -7.36
N LYS A 14 -8.68 8.03 -6.21
CA LYS A 14 -8.13 6.71 -5.90
C LYS A 14 -8.62 5.63 -6.86
N GLU A 15 -9.90 5.68 -7.24
CA GLU A 15 -10.45 4.74 -8.21
C GLU A 15 -9.76 4.87 -9.56
N GLU A 16 -9.59 6.07 -10.07
CA GLU A 16 -8.90 6.35 -11.33
C GLU A 16 -7.43 5.91 -11.28
N LEU A 17 -6.70 6.29 -10.23
CA LEU A 17 -5.31 5.91 -10.04
C LEU A 17 -5.12 4.38 -9.94
N SER A 18 -6.07 3.67 -9.32
CA SER A 18 -5.99 2.21 -9.19
C SER A 18 -6.14 1.46 -10.53
N ARG A 19 -6.69 2.12 -11.56
CA ARG A 19 -6.86 1.57 -12.92
C ARG A 19 -5.66 1.81 -13.83
N GLN A 20 -4.75 2.71 -13.45
CA GLN A 20 -3.60 3.09 -14.28
C GLN A 20 -2.68 1.88 -14.57
N PRO A 21 -2.27 1.68 -15.83
CA PRO A 21 -1.31 0.65 -16.17
C PRO A 21 0.05 0.94 -15.55
N SER A 22 0.82 -0.10 -15.29
CA SER A 22 2.12 -0.01 -14.62
C SER A 22 3.14 -0.93 -15.28
N LYS A 23 4.32 -0.41 -15.59
CA LYS A 23 5.48 -1.22 -16.02
C LYS A 23 5.97 -2.06 -14.85
N GLU A 24 6.73 -3.10 -15.11
CA GLU A 24 7.22 -4.01 -14.07
C GLU A 24 8.04 -3.30 -12.98
N CYS A 25 9.01 -2.47 -13.37
CA CYS A 25 9.79 -1.65 -12.43
C CYS A 25 8.89 -0.73 -11.58
N CYS A 26 7.83 -0.17 -12.17
CA CYS A 26 6.88 0.69 -11.48
C CYS A 26 5.98 -0.09 -10.50
N GLN A 27 5.72 -1.37 -10.76
CA GLN A 27 4.88 -2.21 -9.88
C GLN A 27 5.55 -2.45 -8.54
N LYS A 28 6.86 -2.70 -8.53
CA LYS A 28 7.64 -2.84 -7.30
C LYS A 28 7.63 -1.53 -6.48
N ALA A 29 7.88 -0.40 -7.14
CA ALA A 29 7.86 0.91 -6.49
C ALA A 29 6.49 1.26 -5.89
N GLU A 30 5.42 1.01 -6.64
CA GLU A 30 4.04 1.23 -6.18
C GLU A 30 3.67 0.33 -5.00
N LEU A 31 4.04 -0.97 -5.07
CA LEU A 31 3.78 -1.92 -4.00
C LEU A 31 4.54 -1.58 -2.72
N ALA A 32 5.82 -1.19 -2.83
CA ALA A 32 6.61 -0.78 -1.68
C ALA A 32 5.99 0.41 -0.94
N ALA A 33 5.54 1.44 -1.67
CA ALA A 33 4.85 2.57 -1.09
C ALA A 33 3.51 2.17 -0.44
N LEU A 34 2.71 1.34 -1.09
CA LEU A 34 1.46 0.83 -0.53
C LEU A 34 1.68 0.05 0.78
N VAL A 35 2.71 -0.81 0.82
CA VAL A 35 3.04 -1.59 2.02
C VAL A 35 3.50 -0.68 3.15
N ARG A 36 4.32 0.33 2.87
CA ARG A 36 4.76 1.30 3.89
C ARG A 36 3.61 2.11 4.46
N MET A 37 2.67 2.53 3.61
CA MET A 37 1.54 3.38 4.03
C MET A 37 0.42 2.63 4.73
N ALA A 38 0.13 1.39 4.33
CA ALA A 38 -1.05 0.65 4.76
C ALA A 38 -0.79 -0.81 5.13
N GLY A 39 0.49 -1.22 5.15
CA GLY A 39 0.91 -2.57 5.51
C GLY A 39 1.05 -2.74 7.02
N THR A 40 0.72 -3.93 7.49
CA THR A 40 0.93 -4.37 8.86
C THR A 40 1.43 -5.80 8.88
N ILE A 41 2.31 -6.13 9.83
CA ILE A 41 2.77 -7.49 10.07
C ILE A 41 1.87 -8.09 11.14
N ARG A 42 1.29 -9.26 10.85
CA ARG A 42 0.39 -9.97 11.77
C ARG A 42 0.91 -11.36 12.08
N ILE A 43 0.97 -11.69 13.35
CA ILE A 43 1.23 -13.05 13.83
C ILE A 43 -0.12 -13.74 14.02
N VAL A 44 -0.31 -14.86 13.35
CA VAL A 44 -1.54 -15.67 13.49
C VAL A 44 -1.27 -16.73 14.56
N GLY A 45 -2.02 -16.66 15.65
CA GLY A 45 -1.87 -17.58 16.78
C GLY A 45 -2.16 -19.04 16.39
N GLY A 46 -1.38 -19.97 16.97
CA GLY A 46 -1.53 -21.41 16.79
C GLY A 46 -0.64 -22.06 15.70
N GLU A 47 -0.19 -21.30 14.68
CA GLU A 47 0.61 -21.85 13.57
C GLU A 47 1.98 -21.19 13.39
N ASN A 48 2.40 -20.29 14.29
CA ASN A 48 3.61 -19.46 14.13
C ASN A 48 3.71 -18.76 12.75
N LYS A 49 2.56 -18.52 12.13
CA LYS A 49 2.48 -17.95 10.81
C LYS A 49 2.50 -16.42 10.88
N VAL A 50 3.42 -15.82 10.15
CA VAL A 50 3.54 -14.35 10.04
C VAL A 50 3.04 -13.92 8.68
N LEU A 51 2.12 -12.97 8.66
CA LEU A 51 1.50 -12.46 7.43
C LEU A 51 1.84 -10.96 7.26
N LEU A 52 2.21 -10.60 6.04
CA LEU A 52 2.10 -9.21 5.59
C LEU A 52 0.65 -8.97 5.18
N GLN A 53 0.00 -7.97 5.75
CA GLN A 53 -1.38 -7.61 5.46
C GLN A 53 -1.51 -6.14 5.08
N VAL A 54 -2.17 -5.85 3.98
CA VAL A 54 -2.61 -4.49 3.61
C VAL A 54 -4.11 -4.41 3.78
N GLN A 55 -4.60 -3.35 4.42
CA GLN A 55 -6.02 -3.15 4.64
C GLN A 55 -6.53 -1.85 4.03
N THR A 56 -7.72 -1.88 3.46
CA THR A 56 -8.36 -0.71 2.86
C THR A 56 -9.89 -0.88 2.80
N VAL A 57 -10.61 0.23 2.89
CA VAL A 57 -12.06 0.28 2.65
C VAL A 57 -12.39 0.56 1.17
N HIS A 58 -11.39 0.89 0.36
CA HIS A 58 -11.54 1.24 -1.04
C HIS A 58 -11.36 0.00 -1.93
N ALA A 59 -12.46 -0.55 -2.45
CA ALA A 59 -12.44 -1.78 -3.24
C ALA A 59 -11.51 -1.74 -4.49
N PRO A 60 -11.43 -0.64 -5.27
CA PRO A 60 -10.49 -0.54 -6.37
C PRO A 60 -9.02 -0.64 -5.91
N THR A 61 -8.65 0.02 -4.79
CA THR A 61 -7.32 -0.12 -4.19
C THR A 61 -7.05 -1.56 -3.74
N ALA A 62 -8.02 -2.21 -3.11
CA ALA A 62 -7.87 -3.61 -2.70
C ALA A 62 -7.55 -4.53 -3.89
N ARG A 63 -8.28 -4.37 -5.00
CA ARG A 63 -8.00 -5.11 -6.26
C ARG A 63 -6.61 -4.79 -6.82
N ARG A 64 -6.18 -3.54 -6.71
CA ARG A 64 -4.84 -3.11 -7.15
C ARG A 64 -3.75 -3.78 -6.32
N VAL A 65 -3.85 -3.72 -5.00
CA VAL A 65 -2.92 -4.38 -4.06
C VAL A 65 -2.82 -5.88 -4.35
N TYR A 66 -3.97 -6.55 -4.48
CA TYR A 66 -4.01 -7.98 -4.81
C TYR A 66 -3.24 -8.30 -6.10
N LYS A 67 -3.49 -7.55 -7.19
CA LYS A 67 -2.82 -7.75 -8.47
C LYS A 67 -1.31 -7.52 -8.37
N LEU A 68 -0.89 -6.46 -7.66
CA LEU A 68 0.52 -6.15 -7.46
C LEU A 68 1.22 -7.25 -6.65
N MET A 69 0.66 -7.68 -5.52
CA MET A 69 1.21 -8.75 -4.70
C MET A 69 1.32 -10.06 -5.48
N ARG A 70 0.24 -10.47 -6.17
CA ARG A 70 0.24 -11.70 -6.99
C ARG A 70 1.32 -11.68 -8.05
N LYS A 71 1.51 -10.56 -8.73
CA LYS A 71 2.48 -10.44 -9.82
C LYS A 71 3.91 -10.33 -9.31
N THR A 72 4.13 -9.60 -8.22
CA THR A 72 5.46 -9.37 -7.65
C THR A 72 6.00 -10.62 -6.95
N PHE A 73 5.18 -11.27 -6.14
CA PHE A 73 5.62 -12.39 -5.29
C PHE A 73 5.38 -13.75 -5.92
N GLN A 74 4.55 -13.85 -6.96
CA GLN A 74 4.18 -15.12 -7.63
C GLN A 74 3.70 -16.20 -6.65
N ALA A 75 3.13 -15.78 -5.52
CA ALA A 75 2.71 -16.61 -4.40
C ALA A 75 1.21 -16.46 -4.10
N PRO A 76 0.60 -17.38 -3.36
CA PRO A 76 -0.80 -17.27 -2.96
C PRO A 76 -1.07 -16.00 -2.13
N VAL A 77 -2.02 -15.19 -2.57
CA VAL A 77 -2.50 -14.01 -1.86
C VAL A 77 -3.90 -14.27 -1.38
N GLN A 78 -4.15 -14.08 -0.10
CA GLN A 78 -5.46 -14.25 0.53
C GLN A 78 -6.20 -12.92 0.57
N VAL A 79 -7.52 -12.98 0.38
CA VAL A 79 -8.39 -11.81 0.50
C VAL A 79 -9.52 -12.15 1.47
N ALA A 80 -9.65 -11.36 2.52
CA ALA A 80 -10.77 -11.42 3.43
C ALA A 80 -11.54 -10.11 3.41
N ILE A 81 -12.85 -10.18 3.59
CA ILE A 81 -13.73 -9.02 3.66
C ILE A 81 -14.41 -9.05 5.03
N LYS A 82 -14.21 -7.98 5.82
CA LYS A 82 -14.88 -7.78 7.09
C LYS A 82 -15.89 -6.63 6.98
N ARG A 83 -17.03 -6.76 7.64
CA ARG A 83 -17.92 -5.61 7.86
C ARG A 83 -17.32 -4.75 8.96
N ASN A 84 -17.19 -3.46 8.70
CA ASN A 84 -16.69 -2.53 9.69
C ASN A 84 -17.89 -1.83 10.35
N ASN A 85 -18.27 -2.29 11.53
CA ASN A 85 -19.40 -1.76 12.29
C ASN A 85 -19.21 -0.30 12.74
N PHE A 86 -17.95 0.19 12.78
CA PHE A 86 -17.62 1.58 13.14
C PHE A 86 -17.73 2.56 11.97
N LEU A 87 -17.68 2.10 10.72
CA LEU A 87 -17.70 2.92 9.50
C LEU A 87 -18.99 2.69 8.67
N LYS A 88 -20.18 2.87 9.28
CA LYS A 88 -21.48 2.81 8.58
C LYS A 88 -21.52 1.74 7.47
N ASP A 89 -21.39 0.47 7.83
CA ASP A 89 -21.41 -0.69 6.92
C ASP A 89 -20.36 -0.72 5.78
N LYS A 90 -19.30 0.07 5.85
CA LYS A 90 -18.23 -0.03 4.86
C LYS A 90 -17.50 -1.38 4.99
N ARG A 91 -17.27 -2.02 3.86
CA ARG A 91 -16.48 -3.25 3.79
C ARG A 91 -15.00 -2.93 3.96
N LEU A 92 -14.34 -3.63 4.88
CA LEU A 92 -12.89 -3.59 5.04
C LEU A 92 -12.29 -4.78 4.30
N TYR A 93 -11.45 -4.50 3.33
CA TYR A 93 -10.71 -5.49 2.55
C TYR A 93 -9.35 -5.72 3.20
N LEU A 94 -9.03 -6.99 3.45
CA LEU A 94 -7.77 -7.44 4.03
C LEU A 94 -7.07 -8.30 2.98
N ILE A 95 -5.95 -7.85 2.47
CA ILE A 95 -5.13 -8.55 1.48
C ILE A 95 -3.88 -9.02 2.18
N SER A 96 -3.65 -10.33 2.25
CA SER A 96 -2.60 -10.94 3.04
C SER A 96 -1.76 -11.92 2.22
N ILE A 97 -0.46 -11.95 2.52
CA ILE A 97 0.49 -12.90 1.98
C ILE A 97 1.39 -13.42 3.10
N ASP A 98 1.88 -14.66 2.96
CA ASP A 98 2.84 -15.22 3.88
C ASP A 98 4.14 -14.41 3.85
N MET A 99 4.67 -14.09 5.04
CA MET A 99 5.89 -13.29 5.20
C MET A 99 7.09 -13.94 4.52
N GLN A 100 7.16 -15.27 4.51
CA GLN A 100 8.23 -16.00 3.84
C GLN A 100 8.28 -15.74 2.33
N CYS A 101 7.12 -15.52 1.71
CA CYS A 101 7.03 -15.24 0.27
C CYS A 101 7.44 -13.82 -0.12
N CYS A 102 7.51 -12.88 0.82
CA CYS A 102 7.78 -11.48 0.53
C CYS A 102 8.95 -10.90 1.34
N ARG A 103 9.62 -11.70 2.16
CA ARG A 103 10.67 -11.25 3.06
C ARG A 103 11.81 -10.54 2.31
N GLU A 104 12.36 -11.16 1.28
CA GLU A 104 13.44 -10.56 0.47
C GLU A 104 13.06 -9.20 -0.12
N PHE A 105 11.82 -9.07 -0.60
CA PHE A 105 11.29 -7.81 -1.10
C PHE A 105 11.24 -6.76 0.01
N LEU A 106 10.79 -7.12 1.20
CA LEU A 106 10.67 -6.18 2.32
C LEU A 106 12.06 -5.72 2.82
N GLU A 107 13.04 -6.63 2.81
CA GLU A 107 14.44 -6.32 3.14
C GLU A 107 15.12 -5.49 2.04
N GLU A 108 14.92 -5.84 0.76
CA GLU A 108 15.47 -5.12 -0.40
C GLU A 108 15.03 -3.66 -0.41
N PHE A 109 13.77 -3.41 -0.06
CA PHE A 109 13.18 -2.07 -0.10
C PHE A 109 13.16 -1.37 1.26
N GLY A 110 13.90 -1.90 2.24
CA GLY A 110 14.07 -1.29 3.55
C GLY A 110 12.76 -1.14 4.33
N ILE A 111 11.81 -2.04 4.16
CA ILE A 111 10.55 -2.06 4.91
C ILE A 111 10.74 -2.80 6.24
N ILE A 112 11.59 -3.82 6.24
CA ILE A 112 12.08 -4.51 7.43
C ILE A 112 13.61 -4.54 7.44
N PRO A 113 14.26 -4.62 8.61
CA PRO A 113 15.71 -4.76 8.69
C PRO A 113 16.17 -6.10 8.08
N ARG A 114 17.37 -6.11 7.50
CA ARG A 114 18.01 -7.35 7.06
C ARG A 114 18.47 -8.14 8.27
N ALA A 115 18.29 -9.48 8.23
CA ALA A 115 18.55 -10.38 9.35
C ALA A 115 19.99 -10.93 9.37
N GLU A 116 21.03 -10.13 9.13
CA GLU A 116 22.43 -10.58 9.26
C GLU A 116 23.20 -9.66 10.19
N GLY A 117 23.36 -10.12 11.43
CA GLY A 117 24.54 -10.07 12.28
C GLY A 117 25.17 -8.71 12.59
N ALA A 118 24.43 -7.66 12.72
CA ALA A 118 24.89 -6.39 13.28
C ALA A 118 23.70 -5.53 13.67
N GLU A 119 23.89 -4.57 14.55
CA GLU A 119 22.95 -3.57 15.01
C GLU A 119 21.78 -3.33 14.02
N LEU A 120 20.54 -3.30 14.51
CA LEU A 120 19.34 -3.02 13.72
C LEU A 120 19.56 -1.73 12.92
N GLU A 121 20.13 -1.87 11.72
CA GLU A 121 20.21 -0.75 10.79
C GLU A 121 18.78 -0.33 10.45
N ARG A 122 18.48 0.93 10.72
CA ARG A 122 17.20 1.53 10.32
C ARG A 122 16.93 1.15 8.88
N ALA A 123 15.75 0.64 8.63
CA ALA A 123 15.30 0.26 7.29
C ALA A 123 15.18 1.51 6.41
N VAL A 124 16.26 1.89 5.76
CA VAL A 124 16.32 3.06 4.86
C VAL A 124 15.68 2.70 3.52
N ILE A 125 14.83 3.58 3.01
CA ILE A 125 14.23 3.40 1.69
C ILE A 125 15.32 3.30 0.62
N ASN A 126 15.35 2.18 -0.11
CA ASN A 126 16.30 1.99 -1.18
C ASN A 126 16.07 3.01 -2.30
N SER A 127 17.03 3.92 -2.51
CA SER A 127 16.96 4.98 -3.53
C SER A 127 16.80 4.45 -4.96
N ASP A 128 17.25 3.23 -5.24
CA ASP A 128 17.10 2.60 -6.56
C ASP A 128 15.65 2.35 -6.94
N LEU A 129 14.78 2.19 -5.94
CA LEU A 129 13.34 2.03 -6.13
C LEU A 129 12.69 3.23 -6.85
N VAL A 130 13.22 4.42 -6.59
CA VAL A 130 12.71 5.70 -7.12
C VAL A 130 13.71 6.39 -8.06
N LYS A 131 14.67 5.66 -8.63
CA LYS A 131 15.68 6.20 -9.54
C LYS A 131 15.06 6.78 -10.81
N ASN A 132 14.11 6.07 -11.42
CA ASN A 132 13.47 6.49 -12.65
C ASN A 132 12.25 7.37 -12.39
N SER A 133 12.01 8.39 -13.21
CA SER A 133 10.84 9.27 -13.11
C SER A 133 9.51 8.49 -13.10
N CYS A 134 9.39 7.41 -13.89
CA CYS A 134 8.20 6.56 -13.89
C CYS A 134 8.01 5.80 -12.55
N CYS A 135 9.10 5.38 -11.91
CA CYS A 135 9.06 4.72 -10.60
C CYS A 135 8.71 5.71 -9.48
N LYS A 136 9.22 6.95 -9.53
CA LYS A 136 8.81 8.03 -8.61
C LYS A 136 7.31 8.27 -8.67
N LYS A 137 6.74 8.40 -9.88
CA LYS A 137 5.29 8.57 -10.07
C LYS A 137 4.50 7.38 -9.55
N ALA A 138 5.00 6.16 -9.76
CA ALA A 138 4.36 4.94 -9.27
C ALA A 138 4.42 4.84 -7.74
N PHE A 139 5.54 5.23 -7.14
CA PHE A 139 5.72 5.29 -5.69
C PHE A 139 4.73 6.27 -5.05
N LEU A 140 4.65 7.51 -5.58
CA LEU A 140 3.68 8.50 -5.12
C LEU A 140 2.23 8.02 -5.27
N ARG A 141 1.92 7.34 -6.38
CA ARG A 141 0.60 6.71 -6.58
C ARG A 141 0.32 5.68 -5.50
N GLY A 142 1.28 4.80 -5.20
CA GLY A 142 1.16 3.81 -4.13
C GLY A 142 0.95 4.44 -2.77
N ALA A 143 1.72 5.49 -2.44
CA ALA A 143 1.57 6.24 -1.20
C ALA A 143 0.17 6.87 -1.10
N PHE A 144 -0.32 7.51 -2.18
CA PHE A 144 -1.64 8.10 -2.20
C PHE A 144 -2.77 7.06 -2.07
N LEU A 145 -2.67 5.94 -2.75
CA LEU A 145 -3.65 4.85 -2.63
C LEU A 145 -3.68 4.26 -1.22
N GLY A 146 -2.52 4.18 -0.54
CA GLY A 146 -2.37 3.64 0.81
C GLY A 146 -2.86 4.58 1.91
N GLY A 147 -2.46 5.85 1.88
CA GLY A 147 -2.71 6.80 2.97
C GLY A 147 -2.96 8.25 2.53
N GLY A 148 -3.10 8.51 1.22
CA GLY A 148 -3.35 9.86 0.71
C GLY A 148 -4.81 10.27 0.74
N SER A 149 -5.06 11.56 0.84
CA SER A 149 -6.35 12.20 0.57
C SER A 149 -6.16 13.53 -0.14
N VAL A 150 -7.20 13.98 -0.84
CA VAL A 150 -7.22 15.25 -1.58
C VAL A 150 -8.59 15.89 -1.52
N SER A 151 -8.64 17.20 -1.33
CA SER A 151 -9.89 17.96 -1.33
C SER A 151 -10.49 18.11 -2.73
N ASP A 152 -11.81 18.38 -2.80
CA ASP A 152 -12.48 18.76 -4.04
C ASP A 152 -11.86 20.06 -4.60
N PRO A 153 -11.49 20.13 -5.90
CA PRO A 153 -10.90 21.30 -6.51
C PRO A 153 -11.84 22.52 -6.57
N LYS A 154 -13.13 22.35 -6.25
CA LYS A 154 -14.08 23.46 -6.08
C LYS A 154 -13.86 24.26 -4.80
N GLY A 155 -13.10 23.72 -3.85
CA GLY A 155 -12.72 24.35 -2.59
C GLY A 155 -11.22 24.66 -2.51
N PRO A 156 -10.72 25.01 -1.31
CA PRO A 156 -9.29 25.16 -1.08
C PRO A 156 -8.53 23.86 -1.38
N TYR A 157 -7.42 23.98 -2.12
CA TYR A 157 -6.59 22.82 -2.44
C TYR A 157 -5.89 22.31 -1.18
N HIS A 158 -6.15 21.07 -0.84
CA HIS A 158 -5.49 20.37 0.23
C HIS A 158 -5.20 18.94 -0.20
N MET A 159 -3.95 18.49 -0.04
CA MET A 159 -3.53 17.12 -0.24
C MET A 159 -2.68 16.71 0.95
N GLU A 160 -2.97 15.56 1.52
CA GLU A 160 -2.26 15.02 2.66
C GLU A 160 -1.94 13.54 2.48
N PHE A 161 -0.89 13.11 3.16
CA PHE A 161 -0.52 11.71 3.33
C PHE A 161 -0.45 11.39 4.82
N VAL A 162 -1.20 10.39 5.26
CA VAL A 162 -1.17 9.91 6.65
C VAL A 162 -0.41 8.61 6.68
N THR A 163 0.67 8.57 7.45
CA THR A 163 1.52 7.39 7.61
C THR A 163 1.94 7.22 9.07
N GLN A 164 2.23 5.98 9.45
CA GLN A 164 2.89 5.64 10.72
C GLN A 164 4.40 5.36 10.52
N ASP A 165 4.87 5.42 9.30
CA ASP A 165 6.27 5.20 8.92
C ASP A 165 6.99 6.55 8.90
N GLU A 166 7.85 6.79 9.89
CA GLU A 166 8.62 8.03 10.03
C GLU A 166 9.56 8.28 8.85
N ASP A 167 10.09 7.23 8.20
CA ASP A 167 10.97 7.35 7.06
C ASP A 167 10.24 7.87 5.80
N MET A 168 8.91 7.65 5.74
CA MET A 168 8.06 8.20 4.67
C MET A 168 7.82 9.71 4.79
N VAL A 169 7.99 10.28 5.98
CA VAL A 169 7.78 11.73 6.23
C VAL A 169 8.96 12.55 5.71
N ASN A 170 10.14 11.94 5.62
CA ASN A 170 11.40 12.62 5.24
C ASN A 170 11.80 12.38 3.78
N LEU A 171 10.91 11.85 2.96
CA LEU A 171 11.12 11.50 1.54
C LEU A 171 10.59 12.58 0.61
#